data_63e3c298fff97d3994b039f88d08e363
#
_entry.id   63e3c298fff97d3994b039f88d08e363
#
_cell.length_a   1.000
_cell.length_b   1.000
_cell.length_c   1.000
_cell.angle_alpha   90.00
_cell.angle_beta   90.00
_cell.angle_gamma   90.00
#
_symmetry.space_group_name_H-M   'P 1'
#
loop_
_entity.id
_entity.type
_entity.pdbx_description
1 polymer ?
#
loop_
_entity_poly.entity_id
_entity_poly.type
_entity_poly.pdbx_seq_one_letter_code
_entity_poly.pdbx_strand_id
1 'polypeptide(L)'
;MKKTVVSILFLLTFSIFGFQCSFLERTEEPVDYWENPAQLDLDEIVKRGFIRAIVDNSSTSYYIYRGRRMGYEFEMLRNLATALGVRLHLIVKSDIEEAFYLLNQGRADIIAMNLAISEERKNFAAFTAPLGSIGTVLVQRKKSDPVQNLSDLEDKIIHIQKDAIFKSQLCSLQQNLGISLTIIEEKGPSDHFINRVVKEEIEYTVVDKVIALVNSTYYDGLDIDLEISPKEDVAWAIRKNAPQLEKAVNDWIRSKDKTGYIKTLYAKYFQNTKNSYFRTNSPFSSLAGNSISPFDNMIKRGADELGWDWRMLASLIYKESRFDTSATSYAGATGLLQLMPVTLERFGVENPNDPMESLMGGVNYLKYLDKFWRERVPESNERIKFILASYNIGHGHVLDAYNLTMKYKKNSQNWSNVAQFLKLKTNPEYYRDPVSKSGYAKGHLAVSYVDDIMILYDSYRVLIEP
;
A
#
# COMPACT_ATOMS: atom_id res chain seq x y z
N MET A 1 52.44 86.19 6.20
CA MET A 1 51.53 85.57 7.21
C MET A 1 50.50 84.78 6.45
N LYS A 2 50.21 83.62 6.93
CA LYS A 2 49.32 82.60 6.51
C LYS A 2 49.81 81.65 5.37
N LYS A 3 50.27 80.54 5.81
CA LYS A 3 50.61 79.34 5.04
C LYS A 3 49.32 78.63 4.64
N THR A 4 49.20 78.22 3.37
CA THR A 4 48.16 77.36 2.88
C THR A 4 48.80 76.01 2.52
N VAL A 5 48.47 74.99 3.29
CA VAL A 5 48.91 73.62 3.08
C VAL A 5 47.94 72.99 2.01
N VAL A 6 48.53 72.53 0.92
CA VAL A 6 47.78 71.72 -0.11
C VAL A 6 48.02 70.26 0.22
N SER A 7 46.97 69.61 0.65
CA SER A 7 46.95 68.14 0.84
C SER A 7 46.64 67.46 -0.47
N ILE A 8 47.59 66.70 -1.00
CA ILE A 8 47.38 65.81 -2.16
C ILE A 8 46.74 64.51 -1.64
N LEU A 9 45.51 64.29 -2.07
CA LEU A 9 44.78 63.04 -1.81
C LEU A 9 45.14 62.03 -2.90
N PHE A 10 45.89 61.00 -2.54
CA PHE A 10 46.15 59.84 -3.41
C PHE A 10 44.95 58.91 -3.36
N LEU A 11 44.20 58.87 -4.45
CA LEU A 11 43.14 57.92 -4.68
C LEU A 11 43.74 56.58 -5.16
N LEU A 12 43.91 55.63 -4.24
CA LEU A 12 44.19 54.24 -4.57
C LEU A 12 42.87 53.56 -4.98
N THR A 13 42.68 53.37 -6.27
CA THR A 13 41.61 52.52 -6.84
C THR A 13 42.03 51.06 -6.67
N PHE A 14 41.50 50.41 -5.65
CA PHE A 14 41.59 48.95 -5.48
C PHE A 14 40.57 48.30 -6.43
N SER A 15 41.01 47.77 -7.56
CA SER A 15 40.20 46.92 -8.44
C SER A 15 39.96 45.58 -7.75
N ILE A 16 38.85 45.46 -7.10
CA ILE A 16 38.33 44.15 -6.63
C ILE A 16 37.78 43.43 -7.82
N PHE A 17 38.55 42.51 -8.40
CA PHE A 17 38.05 41.51 -9.29
C PHE A 17 37.21 40.51 -8.44
N GLY A 18 35.93 40.82 -8.32
CA GLY A 18 34.96 39.86 -7.78
C GLY A 18 34.82 38.68 -8.76
N PHE A 19 35.40 37.53 -8.38
CA PHE A 19 35.02 36.27 -8.95
C PHE A 19 33.55 36.00 -8.53
N GLN A 20 32.60 36.47 -9.34
CA GLN A 20 31.25 35.95 -9.31
C GLN A 20 31.30 34.51 -9.82
N CYS A 21 31.44 33.53 -8.90
CA CYS A 21 30.97 32.20 -9.16
C CYS A 21 29.46 32.28 -9.33
N SER A 22 29.02 32.50 -10.55
CA SER A 22 27.65 32.19 -10.93
C SER A 22 27.51 30.67 -10.78
N PHE A 23 27.00 30.21 -9.62
CA PHE A 23 26.32 28.95 -9.56
C PHE A 23 25.15 29.07 -10.54
N LEU A 24 25.36 28.65 -11.76
CA LEU A 24 24.29 28.22 -12.66
C LEU A 24 23.67 27.02 -11.93
N GLU A 25 22.66 27.28 -11.08
CA GLU A 25 21.63 26.28 -10.85
C GLU A 25 21.14 25.92 -12.26
N ARG A 26 21.63 24.77 -12.77
CA ARG A 26 20.93 24.10 -13.83
C ARG A 26 19.56 23.79 -13.26
N THR A 27 18.60 24.63 -13.54
CA THR A 27 17.20 24.25 -13.51
C THR A 27 17.11 23.15 -14.56
N GLU A 28 17.22 21.88 -14.12
CA GLU A 28 16.88 20.76 -14.97
C GLU A 28 15.44 21.04 -15.42
N GLU A 29 15.24 21.17 -16.73
CA GLU A 29 13.90 21.26 -17.27
C GLU A 29 13.11 20.06 -16.72
N PRO A 30 11.85 20.27 -16.28
CA PRO A 30 11.07 19.17 -15.74
C PRO A 30 11.00 18.08 -16.80
N VAL A 31 11.53 16.89 -16.46
CA VAL A 31 11.55 15.73 -17.36
C VAL A 31 10.11 15.40 -17.70
N ASP A 32 9.76 15.42 -18.98
CA ASP A 32 8.48 14.91 -19.44
C ASP A 32 8.52 13.38 -19.40
N TYR A 33 7.99 12.82 -18.31
CA TYR A 33 7.94 11.38 -18.09
C TYR A 33 6.95 10.65 -19.02
N TRP A 34 6.09 11.36 -19.73
CA TRP A 34 5.23 10.76 -20.75
C TRP A 34 6.02 10.36 -21.99
N GLU A 35 6.96 11.20 -22.42
CA GLU A 35 7.85 10.92 -23.53
C GLU A 35 9.12 10.17 -23.13
N ASN A 36 9.63 10.44 -21.91
CA ASN A 36 10.90 9.92 -21.41
C ASN A 36 10.72 9.16 -20.07
N PRO A 37 10.14 7.96 -20.08
CA PRO A 37 9.94 7.18 -18.86
C PRO A 37 11.28 6.78 -18.20
N ALA A 38 11.28 6.70 -16.87
CA ALA A 38 12.43 6.31 -16.08
C ALA A 38 13.02 4.97 -16.53
N GLN A 39 14.34 4.88 -16.63
CA GLN A 39 15.06 3.68 -17.05
C GLN A 39 15.21 2.70 -15.88
N LEU A 40 14.17 1.89 -15.64
CA LEU A 40 14.13 0.88 -14.58
C LEU A 40 13.44 -0.38 -15.10
N ASP A 41 14.14 -1.50 -15.05
CA ASP A 41 13.61 -2.80 -15.47
C ASP A 41 13.74 -3.84 -14.35
N LEU A 42 13.64 -5.13 -14.64
CA LEU A 42 13.61 -6.23 -13.68
C LEU A 42 14.87 -6.29 -12.81
N ASP A 43 16.05 -6.04 -13.39
CA ASP A 43 17.32 -6.13 -12.67
C ASP A 43 17.41 -5.15 -11.50
N GLU A 44 16.94 -3.92 -11.68
CA GLU A 44 16.89 -2.92 -10.62
C GLU A 44 15.85 -3.30 -9.54
N ILE A 45 14.74 -3.92 -9.94
CA ILE A 45 13.71 -4.40 -9.00
C ILE A 45 14.28 -5.51 -8.12
N VAL A 46 14.97 -6.48 -8.72
CA VAL A 46 15.60 -7.59 -7.99
C VAL A 46 16.73 -7.08 -7.09
N LYS A 47 17.60 -6.21 -7.60
CA LYS A 47 18.68 -5.59 -6.83
C LYS A 47 18.16 -4.78 -5.62
N ARG A 48 17.09 -4.06 -5.80
CA ARG A 48 16.40 -3.28 -4.76
C ARG A 48 15.67 -4.18 -3.75
N GLY A 49 15.29 -5.40 -4.13
CA GLY A 49 14.63 -6.41 -3.29
C GLY A 49 13.13 -6.20 -3.07
N PHE A 50 12.50 -5.32 -3.83
CA PHE A 50 11.05 -5.12 -3.77
C PHE A 50 10.48 -4.59 -5.09
N ILE A 51 9.22 -4.95 -5.37
CA ILE A 51 8.42 -4.46 -6.49
C ILE A 51 7.32 -3.53 -5.97
N ARG A 52 7.09 -2.41 -6.64
CA ARG A 52 6.07 -1.41 -6.32
C ARG A 52 4.91 -1.56 -7.28
N ALA A 53 3.73 -1.84 -6.74
CA ALA A 53 2.52 -1.99 -7.53
C ALA A 53 1.45 -0.98 -7.10
N ILE A 54 0.84 -0.30 -8.07
CA ILE A 54 -0.31 0.56 -7.85
C ILE A 54 -1.57 -0.28 -7.92
N VAL A 55 -2.44 -0.10 -6.93
CA VAL A 55 -3.77 -0.73 -6.80
C VAL A 55 -4.77 0.34 -6.38
N ASP A 56 -6.06 0.12 -6.59
CA ASP A 56 -7.13 0.95 -6.04
C ASP A 56 -7.78 0.30 -4.81
N ASN A 57 -8.44 1.11 -3.97
CA ASN A 57 -9.24 0.61 -2.86
C ASN A 57 -10.63 0.21 -3.35
N SER A 58 -10.76 -1.02 -3.81
CA SER A 58 -12.01 -1.57 -4.33
C SER A 58 -12.22 -3.01 -3.88
N SER A 59 -13.45 -3.49 -4.00
CA SER A 59 -13.83 -4.87 -3.65
C SER A 59 -13.09 -5.94 -4.44
N THR A 60 -12.52 -5.58 -5.57
CA THR A 60 -11.81 -6.47 -6.48
C THR A 60 -10.30 -6.33 -6.40
N SER A 61 -9.79 -5.12 -6.19
CA SER A 61 -8.35 -4.83 -6.28
C SER A 61 -7.65 -5.01 -4.92
N TYR A 62 -7.87 -4.09 -3.98
CA TYR A 62 -7.21 -4.13 -2.68
C TYR A 62 -8.04 -3.49 -1.57
N TYR A 63 -8.22 -4.19 -0.45
CA TYR A 63 -8.91 -3.68 0.74
C TYR A 63 -8.44 -4.39 2.02
N ILE A 64 -8.79 -3.83 3.18
CA ILE A 64 -8.58 -4.45 4.50
C ILE A 64 -9.91 -5.05 4.96
N TYR A 65 -9.87 -6.28 5.47
CA TYR A 65 -10.99 -6.92 6.14
C TYR A 65 -10.53 -7.62 7.41
N ARG A 66 -11.04 -7.19 8.56
CA ARG A 66 -10.65 -7.70 9.89
C ARG A 66 -9.12 -7.71 10.06
N GLY A 67 -8.49 -6.60 9.71
CA GLY A 67 -7.04 -6.44 9.74
C GLY A 67 -6.27 -7.17 8.63
N ARG A 68 -6.92 -8.05 7.86
CA ARG A 68 -6.27 -8.81 6.79
C ARG A 68 -6.29 -8.03 5.47
N ARG A 69 -5.16 -7.97 4.80
CA ARG A 69 -5.07 -7.48 3.43
C ARG A 69 -5.70 -8.47 2.46
N MET A 70 -6.61 -8.01 1.63
CA MET A 70 -7.39 -8.80 0.67
C MET A 70 -7.54 -8.08 -0.67
N GLY A 71 -8.01 -8.78 -1.68
CA GLY A 71 -8.24 -8.30 -3.03
C GLY A 71 -7.69 -9.27 -4.07
N TYR A 72 -8.32 -9.33 -5.23
CA TYR A 72 -7.89 -10.19 -6.33
C TYR A 72 -6.52 -9.76 -6.85
N GLU A 73 -6.36 -8.48 -7.18
CA GLU A 73 -5.10 -7.94 -7.67
C GLU A 73 -4.00 -8.07 -6.62
N PHE A 74 -4.32 -7.80 -5.36
CA PHE A 74 -3.36 -7.95 -4.26
C PHE A 74 -2.83 -9.39 -4.14
N GLU A 75 -3.69 -10.41 -4.20
CA GLU A 75 -3.24 -11.80 -4.07
C GLU A 75 -2.44 -12.25 -5.30
N MET A 76 -2.80 -11.79 -6.48
CA MET A 76 -2.04 -11.96 -7.72
C MET A 76 -0.63 -11.36 -7.59
N LEU A 77 -0.55 -10.07 -7.24
CA LEU A 77 0.72 -9.35 -7.06
C LEU A 77 1.60 -9.96 -5.98
N ARG A 78 1.03 -10.40 -4.87
CA ARG A 78 1.77 -11.07 -3.80
C ARG A 78 2.40 -12.39 -4.29
N ASN A 79 1.66 -13.16 -5.08
CA ASN A 79 2.18 -14.40 -5.67
C ASN A 79 3.27 -14.11 -6.71
N LEU A 80 3.09 -13.07 -7.54
CA LEU A 80 4.12 -12.61 -8.49
C LEU A 80 5.40 -12.19 -7.75
N ALA A 81 5.30 -11.33 -6.74
CA ALA A 81 6.45 -10.87 -5.96
C ALA A 81 7.22 -12.03 -5.31
N THR A 82 6.49 -13.04 -4.80
CA THR A 82 7.09 -14.27 -4.29
C THR A 82 7.83 -15.05 -5.38
N ALA A 83 7.26 -15.15 -6.58
CA ALA A 83 7.90 -15.84 -7.72
C ALA A 83 9.16 -15.11 -8.22
N LEU A 84 9.19 -13.77 -8.14
CA LEU A 84 10.35 -12.95 -8.46
C LEU A 84 11.40 -12.89 -7.32
N GLY A 85 11.12 -13.48 -6.16
CA GLY A 85 12.00 -13.42 -4.99
C GLY A 85 12.14 -12.04 -4.35
N VAL A 86 11.14 -11.17 -4.52
CA VAL A 86 11.13 -9.79 -4.02
C VAL A 86 9.94 -9.52 -3.10
N ARG A 87 9.99 -8.44 -2.32
CA ARG A 87 8.86 -8.00 -1.49
C ARG A 87 7.87 -7.18 -2.30
N LEU A 88 6.59 -7.21 -1.95
CA LEU A 88 5.55 -6.39 -2.56
C LEU A 88 5.32 -5.12 -1.73
N HIS A 89 5.51 -3.96 -2.35
CA HIS A 89 5.11 -2.66 -1.83
C HIS A 89 3.91 -2.15 -2.63
N LEU A 90 2.79 -1.88 -1.95
CA LEU A 90 1.59 -1.36 -2.58
C LEU A 90 1.55 0.17 -2.48
N ILE A 91 1.07 0.78 -3.55
CA ILE A 91 0.74 2.20 -3.65
C ILE A 91 -0.75 2.26 -3.98
N VAL A 92 -1.57 2.80 -3.06
CA VAL A 92 -3.01 2.89 -3.29
C VAL A 92 -3.33 4.22 -3.95
N LYS A 93 -3.95 4.16 -5.12
CA LYS A 93 -4.39 5.31 -5.92
C LYS A 93 -5.73 4.99 -6.57
N SER A 94 -6.60 5.98 -6.69
CA SER A 94 -7.85 5.87 -7.44
C SER A 94 -7.84 6.71 -8.73
N ASP A 95 -6.85 7.59 -8.88
CA ASP A 95 -6.66 8.43 -10.06
C ASP A 95 -5.77 7.67 -11.06
N ILE A 96 -6.33 7.36 -12.22
CA ILE A 96 -5.68 6.53 -13.25
C ILE A 96 -4.54 7.32 -13.93
N GLU A 97 -4.73 8.62 -14.17
CA GLU A 97 -3.70 9.48 -14.77
C GLU A 97 -2.49 9.59 -13.82
N GLU A 98 -2.74 9.83 -12.52
CA GLU A 98 -1.68 9.84 -11.51
C GLU A 98 -0.94 8.49 -11.46
N ALA A 99 -1.66 7.36 -11.62
CA ALA A 99 -1.05 6.04 -11.63
C ALA A 99 -0.06 5.88 -12.80
N PHE A 100 -0.43 6.28 -14.02
CA PHE A 100 0.48 6.26 -15.17
C PHE A 100 1.67 7.21 -14.99
N TYR A 101 1.42 8.39 -14.44
CA TYR A 101 2.49 9.34 -14.15
C TYR A 101 3.52 8.77 -13.17
N LEU A 102 3.07 8.18 -12.06
CA LEU A 102 3.94 7.51 -11.08
C LEU A 102 4.69 6.31 -11.69
N LEU A 103 4.04 5.56 -12.59
CA LEU A 103 4.67 4.47 -13.32
C LEU A 103 5.84 4.99 -14.15
N ASN A 104 5.62 6.01 -14.97
CA ASN A 104 6.61 6.56 -15.88
C ASN A 104 7.73 7.31 -15.15
N GLN A 105 7.44 7.97 -14.01
CA GLN A 105 8.46 8.51 -13.12
C GLN A 105 9.37 7.45 -12.48
N GLY A 106 9.09 6.15 -12.64
CA GLY A 106 9.82 5.09 -11.96
C GLY A 106 9.52 5.02 -10.44
N ARG A 107 8.43 5.62 -9.98
CA ARG A 107 7.94 5.53 -8.59
C ARG A 107 7.07 4.30 -8.36
N ALA A 108 6.54 3.72 -9.42
CA ALA A 108 5.88 2.42 -9.45
C ALA A 108 6.48 1.55 -10.55
N ASP A 109 6.21 0.25 -10.53
CA ASP A 109 6.72 -0.72 -11.49
C ASP A 109 5.59 -1.40 -12.28
N ILE A 110 4.42 -1.57 -11.65
CA ILE A 110 3.21 -2.16 -12.23
C ILE A 110 1.99 -1.35 -11.78
N ILE A 111 1.01 -1.18 -12.68
CA ILE A 111 -0.35 -0.74 -12.32
C ILE A 111 -1.27 -1.96 -12.43
N ALA A 112 -1.92 -2.33 -11.33
CA ALA A 112 -2.84 -3.46 -11.22
C ALA A 112 -4.21 -2.95 -10.72
N MET A 113 -4.95 -2.30 -11.64
CA MET A 113 -6.21 -1.61 -11.35
C MET A 113 -7.34 -2.05 -12.29
N ASN A 114 -7.28 -3.26 -12.85
CA ASN A 114 -8.29 -3.75 -13.79
C ASN A 114 -8.43 -2.83 -15.01
N LEU A 115 -7.31 -2.51 -15.66
CA LEU A 115 -7.27 -1.57 -16.77
C LEU A 115 -7.66 -2.25 -18.09
N ALA A 116 -8.68 -1.73 -18.77
CA ALA A 116 -8.95 -2.08 -20.16
C ALA A 116 -7.79 -1.63 -21.06
N ILE A 117 -7.43 -2.49 -22.00
CA ILE A 117 -6.38 -2.21 -22.99
C ILE A 117 -6.97 -1.29 -24.07
N SER A 118 -6.49 -0.04 -24.15
CA SER A 118 -6.87 0.89 -25.21
C SER A 118 -5.64 1.38 -25.99
N GLU A 119 -5.84 1.76 -27.25
CA GLU A 119 -4.77 2.30 -28.09
C GLU A 119 -4.18 3.58 -27.49
N GLU A 120 -5.02 4.42 -26.90
CA GLU A 120 -4.57 5.63 -26.21
C GLU A 120 -3.58 5.29 -25.07
N ARG A 121 -3.95 4.33 -24.20
CA ARG A 121 -3.10 3.92 -23.06
C ARG A 121 -1.82 3.23 -23.49
N LYS A 122 -1.81 2.56 -24.64
CA LYS A 122 -0.60 1.98 -25.24
C LYS A 122 0.44 3.04 -25.63
N ASN A 123 0.03 4.32 -25.76
CA ASN A 123 0.97 5.41 -25.95
C ASN A 123 1.80 5.69 -24.69
N PHE A 124 1.30 5.37 -23.51
CA PHE A 124 1.93 5.67 -22.22
C PHE A 124 2.55 4.48 -21.51
N ALA A 125 2.08 3.25 -21.79
CA ALA A 125 2.56 2.05 -21.13
C ALA A 125 2.51 0.83 -22.05
N ALA A 126 3.30 -0.20 -21.71
CA ALA A 126 3.10 -1.56 -22.20
C ALA A 126 2.06 -2.28 -21.33
N PHE A 127 1.36 -3.26 -21.90
CA PHE A 127 0.39 -4.06 -21.19
C PHE A 127 0.83 -5.51 -21.15
N THR A 128 0.59 -6.17 -20.02
CA THR A 128 0.81 -7.62 -19.90
C THR A 128 -0.15 -8.42 -20.79
N ALA A 129 0.08 -9.73 -20.86
CA ALA A 129 -0.96 -10.63 -21.39
C ALA A 129 -2.28 -10.39 -20.64
N PRO A 130 -3.42 -10.45 -21.33
CA PRO A 130 -4.73 -10.25 -20.71
C PRO A 130 -4.96 -11.18 -19.52
N LEU A 131 -5.50 -10.64 -18.45
CA LEU A 131 -5.91 -11.38 -17.25
C LEU A 131 -7.36 -11.85 -17.32
N GLY A 132 -8.11 -11.31 -18.26
CA GLY A 132 -9.50 -11.59 -18.54
C GLY A 132 -10.07 -10.56 -19.49
N SER A 133 -11.36 -10.66 -19.76
CA SER A 133 -12.11 -9.64 -20.49
C SER A 133 -13.38 -9.27 -19.71
N ILE A 134 -13.65 -7.98 -19.62
CA ILE A 134 -14.81 -7.44 -18.90
C ILE A 134 -15.57 -6.47 -19.78
N GLY A 135 -16.91 -6.55 -19.67
CA GLY A 135 -17.81 -5.54 -20.22
C GLY A 135 -18.14 -4.49 -19.18
N THR A 136 -18.69 -3.38 -19.62
CA THR A 136 -19.20 -2.32 -18.75
C THR A 136 -20.72 -2.34 -18.72
N VAL A 137 -21.30 -1.98 -17.59
CA VAL A 137 -22.74 -1.97 -17.36
C VAL A 137 -23.19 -0.66 -16.75
N LEU A 138 -24.42 -0.29 -17.02
CA LEU A 138 -25.13 0.72 -16.27
C LEU A 138 -25.48 0.17 -14.89
N VAL A 139 -25.23 0.93 -13.86
CA VAL A 139 -25.72 0.66 -12.50
C VAL A 139 -26.77 1.68 -12.16
N GLN A 140 -27.96 1.19 -11.87
CA GLN A 140 -29.12 1.95 -11.43
C GLN A 140 -29.83 1.23 -10.29
N ARG A 141 -30.78 1.88 -9.63
CA ARG A 141 -31.65 1.19 -8.68
C ARG A 141 -32.78 0.48 -9.38
N LYS A 142 -33.24 -0.64 -8.84
CA LYS A 142 -34.49 -1.29 -9.24
C LYS A 142 -35.63 -0.33 -8.93
N LYS A 143 -36.27 0.19 -9.97
CA LYS A 143 -37.44 1.10 -9.90
C LYS A 143 -38.56 0.49 -10.73
N SER A 144 -39.76 1.12 -10.68
CA SER A 144 -40.88 0.76 -11.52
C SER A 144 -40.65 1.04 -13.03
N ASP A 145 -39.74 2.00 -13.32
CA ASP A 145 -39.40 2.40 -14.69
C ASP A 145 -37.86 2.51 -14.81
N PRO A 146 -37.10 1.40 -14.88
CA PRO A 146 -35.69 1.40 -15.07
C PRO A 146 -35.32 1.68 -16.53
N VAL A 147 -34.12 2.18 -16.78
CA VAL A 147 -33.52 2.24 -18.12
C VAL A 147 -33.27 0.82 -18.60
N GLN A 148 -33.95 0.38 -19.67
CA GLN A 148 -33.85 -0.99 -20.19
C GLN A 148 -33.08 -1.08 -21.51
N ASN A 149 -33.08 0.01 -22.30
CA ASN A 149 -32.42 0.06 -23.60
C ASN A 149 -31.42 1.22 -23.61
N LEU A 150 -30.41 1.10 -24.44
CA LEU A 150 -29.38 2.15 -24.58
C LEU A 150 -29.96 3.47 -25.08
N SER A 151 -31.05 3.46 -25.86
CA SER A 151 -31.78 4.67 -26.32
C SER A 151 -32.47 5.42 -25.17
N ASP A 152 -32.83 4.73 -24.06
CA ASP A 152 -33.51 5.33 -22.92
C ASP A 152 -32.54 6.17 -22.06
N LEU A 153 -31.27 6.20 -22.44
CA LEU A 153 -30.24 7.04 -21.83
C LEU A 153 -30.29 8.51 -22.33
N GLU A 154 -31.15 8.82 -23.30
CA GLU A 154 -31.35 10.20 -23.76
C GLU A 154 -31.60 11.13 -22.59
N ASP A 155 -30.91 12.28 -22.56
CA ASP A 155 -30.97 13.32 -21.52
C ASP A 155 -30.60 12.87 -20.09
N LYS A 156 -30.04 11.68 -19.90
CA LYS A 156 -29.62 11.20 -18.55
C LYS A 156 -28.27 11.78 -18.17
N ILE A 157 -28.08 11.93 -16.84
CA ILE A 157 -26.81 12.33 -16.23
C ILE A 157 -26.13 11.08 -15.70
N ILE A 158 -24.93 10.77 -16.19
CA ILE A 158 -24.15 9.59 -15.81
C ILE A 158 -22.86 10.04 -15.15
N HIS A 159 -22.66 9.65 -13.91
CA HIS A 159 -21.44 9.89 -13.16
C HIS A 159 -20.46 8.74 -13.35
N ILE A 160 -19.21 9.04 -13.68
CA ILE A 160 -18.19 8.01 -13.93
C ILE A 160 -16.87 8.36 -13.28
N GLN A 161 -16.05 7.34 -13.08
CA GLN A 161 -14.68 7.51 -12.65
C GLN A 161 -13.87 8.27 -13.70
N LYS A 162 -13.17 9.31 -13.25
CA LYS A 162 -12.30 10.14 -14.10
C LYS A 162 -11.19 9.27 -14.73
N ASP A 163 -10.85 9.57 -15.99
CA ASP A 163 -9.79 8.91 -16.78
C ASP A 163 -10.02 7.40 -17.01
N ALA A 164 -11.21 6.89 -16.64
CA ALA A 164 -11.63 5.55 -17.00
C ALA A 164 -12.10 5.47 -18.46
N ILE A 165 -12.08 4.27 -19.03
CA ILE A 165 -12.51 4.03 -20.41
C ILE A 165 -14.00 4.34 -20.64
N PHE A 166 -14.79 4.44 -19.58
CA PHE A 166 -16.24 4.64 -19.62
C PHE A 166 -16.65 5.89 -20.40
N LYS A 167 -15.84 6.98 -20.32
CA LYS A 167 -16.11 8.18 -21.10
C LYS A 167 -16.09 7.94 -22.61
N SER A 168 -15.03 7.29 -23.10
CA SER A 168 -14.92 6.99 -24.54
C SER A 168 -16.01 6.05 -25.02
N GLN A 169 -16.41 5.08 -24.19
CA GLN A 169 -17.50 4.16 -24.49
C GLN A 169 -18.84 4.90 -24.56
N LEU A 170 -19.15 5.78 -23.59
CA LEU A 170 -20.37 6.59 -23.60
C LEU A 170 -20.40 7.58 -24.77
N CYS A 171 -19.28 8.23 -25.09
CA CYS A 171 -19.18 9.11 -26.27
C CYS A 171 -19.41 8.35 -27.58
N SER A 172 -18.86 7.12 -27.70
CA SER A 172 -19.11 6.26 -28.86
C SER A 172 -20.58 5.85 -28.96
N LEU A 173 -21.20 5.57 -27.83
CA LEU A 173 -22.62 5.20 -27.74
C LEU A 173 -23.50 6.40 -28.18
N GLN A 174 -23.23 7.61 -27.69
CA GLN A 174 -23.91 8.84 -28.14
C GLN A 174 -23.84 9.02 -29.67
N GLN A 175 -22.66 8.84 -30.24
CA GLN A 175 -22.46 8.97 -31.69
C GLN A 175 -23.21 7.89 -32.49
N ASN A 176 -23.16 6.64 -32.03
CA ASN A 176 -23.77 5.50 -32.75
C ASN A 176 -25.29 5.52 -32.71
N LEU A 177 -25.88 5.99 -31.62
CA LEU A 177 -27.34 6.02 -31.44
C LEU A 177 -27.95 7.39 -31.75
N GLY A 178 -27.17 8.42 -31.91
CA GLY A 178 -27.64 9.80 -32.11
C GLY A 178 -28.35 10.37 -30.90
N ILE A 179 -28.02 9.90 -29.69
CA ILE A 179 -28.56 10.37 -28.41
C ILE A 179 -27.64 11.39 -27.72
N SER A 180 -28.22 12.20 -26.84
CA SER A 180 -27.50 13.13 -25.99
C SER A 180 -27.58 12.69 -24.55
N LEU A 181 -26.45 12.65 -23.84
CA LEU A 181 -26.38 12.39 -22.41
C LEU A 181 -25.30 13.24 -21.74
N THR A 182 -25.44 13.54 -20.47
CA THR A 182 -24.46 14.33 -19.70
C THR A 182 -23.53 13.40 -18.95
N ILE A 183 -22.21 13.48 -19.23
CA ILE A 183 -21.19 12.68 -18.57
C ILE A 183 -20.48 13.56 -17.54
N ILE A 184 -20.48 13.13 -16.27
CA ILE A 184 -19.78 13.80 -15.16
C ILE A 184 -18.65 12.91 -14.70
N GLU A 185 -17.41 13.36 -14.91
CA GLU A 185 -16.20 12.66 -14.44
C GLU A 185 -15.78 13.18 -13.06
N GLU A 186 -15.62 12.26 -12.12
CA GLU A 186 -15.22 12.56 -10.74
C GLU A 186 -14.11 11.59 -10.28
N LYS A 187 -13.28 12.05 -9.35
CA LYS A 187 -12.25 11.18 -8.73
C LYS A 187 -12.89 10.22 -7.74
N GLY A 188 -12.44 8.99 -7.74
CA GLY A 188 -12.87 7.94 -6.81
C GLY A 188 -12.92 6.57 -7.47
N PRO A 189 -12.88 5.47 -6.71
CA PRO A 189 -13.02 4.12 -7.22
C PRO A 189 -14.48 3.83 -7.64
N SER A 190 -14.69 2.86 -8.53
CA SER A 190 -16.02 2.48 -9.02
C SER A 190 -17.00 2.12 -7.90
N ASP A 191 -16.55 1.47 -6.84
CA ASP A 191 -17.38 1.14 -5.66
C ASP A 191 -17.99 2.41 -5.00
N HIS A 192 -17.27 3.54 -5.02
CA HIS A 192 -17.77 4.82 -4.50
C HIS A 192 -19.01 5.31 -5.27
N PHE A 193 -19.00 5.23 -6.60
CA PHE A 193 -20.13 5.65 -7.44
C PHE A 193 -21.32 4.71 -7.25
N ILE A 194 -21.10 3.39 -7.14
CA ILE A 194 -22.17 2.42 -6.86
C ILE A 194 -22.82 2.75 -5.50
N ASN A 195 -22.01 3.08 -4.48
CA ASN A 195 -22.54 3.43 -3.16
C ASN A 195 -23.41 4.71 -3.22
N ARG A 196 -23.04 5.70 -4.04
CA ARG A 196 -23.85 6.91 -4.27
C ARG A 196 -25.17 6.60 -4.97
N VAL A 197 -25.20 5.63 -5.90
CA VAL A 197 -26.47 5.15 -6.49
C VAL A 197 -27.34 4.49 -5.42
N VAL A 198 -26.76 3.67 -4.56
CA VAL A 198 -27.47 3.02 -3.44
C VAL A 198 -28.07 4.04 -2.49
N LYS A 199 -27.32 5.11 -2.18
CA LYS A 199 -27.76 6.21 -1.27
C LYS A 199 -28.67 7.25 -1.93
N GLU A 200 -29.01 7.08 -3.21
CA GLU A 200 -29.83 8.02 -3.97
C GLU A 200 -29.18 9.40 -4.21
N GLU A 201 -27.88 9.49 -4.04
CA GLU A 201 -27.12 10.73 -4.31
C GLU A 201 -26.94 10.98 -5.82
N ILE A 202 -26.88 9.90 -6.62
CA ILE A 202 -26.84 9.92 -8.09
C ILE A 202 -27.79 8.84 -8.62
N GLU A 203 -28.32 9.03 -9.83
CA GLU A 203 -29.25 8.05 -10.42
C GLU A 203 -28.50 6.93 -11.16
N TYR A 204 -27.43 7.28 -11.90
CA TYR A 204 -26.75 6.38 -12.82
C TYR A 204 -25.23 6.48 -12.68
N THR A 205 -24.57 5.33 -12.75
CA THR A 205 -23.14 5.23 -12.98
C THR A 205 -22.83 4.11 -13.96
N VAL A 206 -21.68 4.17 -14.61
CA VAL A 206 -21.17 3.11 -15.48
C VAL A 206 -19.88 2.59 -14.87
N VAL A 207 -19.81 1.27 -14.72
CA VAL A 207 -18.66 0.57 -14.12
C VAL A 207 -18.44 -0.77 -14.80
N ASP A 208 -17.30 -1.39 -14.51
CA ASP A 208 -17.02 -2.77 -14.92
C ASP A 208 -18.09 -3.74 -14.38
N LYS A 209 -18.60 -4.62 -15.24
CA LYS A 209 -19.62 -5.63 -14.90
C LYS A 209 -19.24 -6.47 -13.70
N VAL A 210 -17.96 -6.77 -13.54
CA VAL A 210 -17.43 -7.57 -12.40
C VAL A 210 -17.59 -6.81 -11.09
N ILE A 211 -17.29 -5.51 -11.07
CA ILE A 211 -17.45 -4.66 -9.89
C ILE A 211 -18.95 -4.48 -9.57
N ALA A 212 -19.77 -4.24 -10.61
CA ALA A 212 -21.21 -4.15 -10.44
C ALA A 212 -21.81 -5.45 -9.87
N LEU A 213 -21.39 -6.61 -10.38
CA LEU A 213 -21.85 -7.92 -9.92
C LEU A 213 -21.50 -8.18 -8.46
N VAL A 214 -20.27 -7.86 -8.06
CA VAL A 214 -19.85 -7.97 -6.67
C VAL A 214 -20.74 -7.08 -5.79
N ASN A 215 -20.94 -5.83 -6.15
CA ASN A 215 -21.77 -4.88 -5.38
C ASN A 215 -23.25 -5.22 -5.38
N SER A 216 -23.84 -5.70 -6.49
CA SER A 216 -25.24 -6.11 -6.55
C SER A 216 -25.58 -7.28 -5.62
N THR A 217 -24.57 -8.03 -5.20
CA THR A 217 -24.73 -9.06 -4.17
C THR A 217 -24.91 -8.48 -2.77
N TYR A 218 -24.49 -7.23 -2.56
CA TYR A 218 -24.57 -6.54 -1.27
C TYR A 218 -25.78 -5.63 -1.15
N TYR A 219 -26.20 -5.08 -2.29
CA TYR A 219 -27.27 -4.10 -2.37
C TYR A 219 -28.42 -4.68 -3.19
N ASP A 220 -29.40 -5.26 -2.51
CA ASP A 220 -30.56 -5.94 -3.15
C ASP A 220 -31.36 -5.08 -4.13
N GLY A 221 -31.20 -3.76 -4.05
CA GLY A 221 -31.89 -2.79 -4.88
C GLY A 221 -31.18 -2.36 -6.15
N LEU A 222 -30.04 -2.95 -6.52
CA LEU A 222 -29.31 -2.59 -7.72
C LEU A 222 -29.74 -3.40 -8.94
N ASP A 223 -29.90 -2.70 -10.06
CA ASP A 223 -30.04 -3.26 -11.41
C ASP A 223 -28.75 -2.99 -12.19
N ILE A 224 -28.19 -4.04 -12.81
CA ILE A 224 -26.92 -4.04 -13.53
C ILE A 224 -27.03 -4.78 -14.87
N ASP A 225 -28.23 -4.94 -15.37
CA ASP A 225 -28.48 -5.80 -16.52
C ASP A 225 -28.19 -5.13 -17.86
N LEU A 226 -28.24 -3.80 -17.93
CA LEU A 226 -27.94 -3.04 -19.14
C LEU A 226 -26.46 -2.95 -19.44
N GLU A 227 -25.99 -3.67 -20.46
CA GLU A 227 -24.61 -3.59 -20.96
C GLU A 227 -24.40 -2.32 -21.81
N ILE A 228 -23.35 -1.56 -21.50
CA ILE A 228 -22.98 -0.31 -22.20
C ILE A 228 -22.00 -0.59 -23.34
N SER A 229 -21.03 -1.49 -23.14
CA SER A 229 -20.03 -1.84 -24.15
C SER A 229 -19.78 -3.34 -24.23
N PRO A 230 -19.28 -3.83 -25.37
CA PRO A 230 -18.76 -5.19 -25.47
C PRO A 230 -17.61 -5.42 -24.51
N LYS A 231 -17.26 -6.68 -24.30
CA LYS A 231 -16.14 -7.05 -23.45
C LYS A 231 -14.81 -6.57 -24.05
N GLU A 232 -14.01 -5.97 -23.23
CA GLU A 232 -12.63 -5.54 -23.52
C GLU A 232 -11.64 -6.32 -22.68
N ASP A 233 -10.47 -6.61 -23.23
CA ASP A 233 -9.41 -7.26 -22.51
C ASP A 233 -8.82 -6.35 -21.45
N VAL A 234 -8.60 -6.88 -20.24
CA VAL A 234 -7.97 -6.18 -19.13
C VAL A 234 -6.62 -6.77 -18.82
N ALA A 235 -5.68 -5.90 -18.51
CA ALA A 235 -4.31 -6.27 -18.21
C ALA A 235 -3.65 -5.31 -17.20
N TRP A 236 -2.54 -5.71 -16.66
CA TRP A 236 -1.68 -4.80 -15.91
C TRP A 236 -0.85 -3.94 -16.85
N ALA A 237 -0.58 -2.70 -16.43
CA ALA A 237 0.28 -1.80 -17.18
C ALA A 237 1.69 -1.77 -16.57
N ILE A 238 2.69 -1.72 -17.45
CA ILE A 238 4.12 -1.70 -17.13
C ILE A 238 4.76 -0.58 -17.98
N ARG A 239 5.89 -0.02 -17.55
CA ARG A 239 6.64 0.95 -18.37
C ARG A 239 7.03 0.35 -19.72
N LYS A 240 6.93 1.13 -20.81
CA LYS A 240 7.30 0.69 -22.16
C LYS A 240 8.76 0.24 -22.29
N ASN A 241 9.64 0.81 -21.48
CA ASN A 241 11.07 0.51 -21.48
C ASN A 241 11.49 -0.51 -20.41
N ALA A 242 10.56 -1.35 -19.97
CA ALA A 242 10.80 -2.44 -19.01
C ALA A 242 10.46 -3.84 -19.62
N PRO A 243 11.08 -4.24 -20.74
CA PRO A 243 10.74 -5.47 -21.46
C PRO A 243 11.06 -6.75 -20.68
N GLN A 244 12.05 -6.73 -19.79
CA GLN A 244 12.39 -7.90 -18.96
C GLN A 244 11.32 -8.12 -17.90
N LEU A 245 10.82 -7.06 -17.26
CA LEU A 245 9.73 -7.14 -16.33
C LEU A 245 8.45 -7.62 -17.02
N GLU A 246 8.11 -7.05 -18.18
CA GLU A 246 6.96 -7.48 -18.98
C GLU A 246 7.02 -8.97 -19.29
N LYS A 247 8.17 -9.45 -19.79
CA LYS A 247 8.39 -10.86 -20.09
C LYS A 247 8.22 -11.73 -18.85
N ALA A 248 8.82 -11.36 -17.73
CA ALA A 248 8.75 -12.12 -16.47
C ALA A 248 7.31 -12.22 -15.94
N VAL A 249 6.54 -11.11 -16.00
CA VAL A 249 5.13 -11.08 -15.61
C VAL A 249 4.29 -11.94 -16.55
N ASN A 250 4.50 -11.85 -17.87
CA ASN A 250 3.77 -12.64 -18.85
C ASN A 250 4.08 -14.15 -18.73
N ASP A 251 5.33 -14.53 -18.44
CA ASP A 251 5.71 -15.92 -18.18
C ASP A 251 5.03 -16.44 -16.90
N TRP A 252 4.96 -15.60 -15.86
CA TRP A 252 4.26 -15.92 -14.64
C TRP A 252 2.74 -16.07 -14.86
N ILE A 253 2.08 -15.14 -15.59
CA ILE A 253 0.64 -15.23 -15.93
C ILE A 253 0.37 -16.57 -16.63
N ARG A 254 1.11 -16.90 -17.68
CA ARG A 254 0.96 -18.18 -18.42
C ARG A 254 1.12 -19.40 -17.52
N SER A 255 2.09 -19.36 -16.61
CA SER A 255 2.30 -20.45 -15.64
C SER A 255 1.11 -20.61 -14.68
N LYS A 256 0.56 -19.51 -14.18
CA LYS A 256 -0.55 -19.51 -13.22
C LYS A 256 -1.90 -19.85 -13.85
N ASP A 257 -2.09 -19.48 -15.10
CA ASP A 257 -3.26 -19.88 -15.87
C ASP A 257 -3.27 -21.40 -16.10
N LYS A 258 -2.16 -21.98 -16.55
CA LYS A 258 -2.00 -23.44 -16.70
C LYS A 258 -2.27 -24.24 -15.43
N THR A 259 -1.95 -23.69 -14.26
CA THR A 259 -2.20 -24.36 -12.96
C THR A 259 -3.61 -24.14 -12.44
N GLY A 260 -4.43 -23.34 -13.10
CA GLY A 260 -5.78 -22.95 -12.65
C GLY A 260 -5.80 -21.99 -11.46
N TYR A 261 -4.64 -21.45 -11.07
CA TYR A 261 -4.54 -20.51 -9.94
C TYR A 261 -5.36 -19.26 -10.16
N ILE A 262 -5.26 -18.63 -11.36
CA ILE A 262 -6.01 -17.43 -11.73
C ILE A 262 -7.50 -17.68 -11.66
N LYS A 263 -7.98 -18.81 -12.25
CA LYS A 263 -9.39 -19.23 -12.22
C LYS A 263 -9.90 -19.45 -10.78
N THR A 264 -9.12 -20.10 -9.94
CA THR A 264 -9.49 -20.32 -8.53
C THR A 264 -9.61 -19.02 -7.76
N LEU A 265 -8.66 -18.11 -8.00
CA LEU A 265 -8.68 -16.80 -7.36
C LEU A 265 -9.85 -15.95 -7.86
N TYR A 266 -10.12 -15.96 -9.15
CA TYR A 266 -11.29 -15.33 -9.75
C TYR A 266 -12.59 -15.82 -9.11
N ALA A 267 -12.79 -17.13 -9.00
CA ALA A 267 -13.96 -17.71 -8.35
C ALA A 267 -14.10 -17.27 -6.88
N LYS A 268 -13.00 -17.15 -6.14
CA LYS A 268 -12.99 -16.69 -4.75
C LYS A 268 -13.53 -15.27 -4.60
N TYR A 269 -13.18 -14.37 -5.51
CA TYR A 269 -13.52 -12.94 -5.38
C TYR A 269 -14.80 -12.57 -6.11
N PHE A 270 -15.12 -13.20 -7.23
CA PHE A 270 -16.18 -12.78 -8.14
C PHE A 270 -17.36 -13.76 -8.24
N GLN A 271 -17.17 -15.04 -7.94
CA GLN A 271 -18.24 -16.04 -8.03
C GLN A 271 -18.80 -16.46 -6.67
N ASN A 272 -18.05 -16.26 -5.58
CA ASN A 272 -18.50 -16.58 -4.22
C ASN A 272 -19.17 -15.36 -3.57
N THR A 273 -20.37 -15.03 -4.02
CA THR A 273 -21.11 -13.83 -3.68
C THR A 273 -21.44 -13.69 -2.20
N LYS A 274 -21.80 -14.78 -1.48
CA LYS A 274 -22.09 -14.75 -0.04
C LYS A 274 -20.90 -14.30 0.80
N ASN A 275 -19.72 -14.87 0.54
CA ASN A 275 -18.52 -14.50 1.28
C ASN A 275 -18.01 -13.09 0.93
N SER A 276 -18.32 -12.63 -0.27
CA SER A 276 -18.00 -11.25 -0.67
C SER A 276 -18.85 -10.25 0.10
N TYR A 277 -20.16 -10.47 0.24
CA TYR A 277 -21.06 -9.63 1.06
C TYR A 277 -20.52 -9.38 2.47
N PHE A 278 -20.23 -10.46 3.22
CA PHE A 278 -19.73 -10.32 4.59
C PHE A 278 -18.38 -9.60 4.70
N ARG A 279 -17.55 -9.66 3.66
CA ARG A 279 -16.25 -9.01 3.66
C ARG A 279 -16.33 -7.52 3.40
N THR A 280 -17.19 -7.08 2.52
CA THR A 280 -17.24 -5.69 2.05
C THR A 280 -18.20 -4.83 2.86
N ASN A 281 -19.31 -5.39 3.36
CA ASN A 281 -20.28 -4.66 4.21
C ASN A 281 -20.01 -4.76 5.73
N SER A 282 -18.94 -5.44 6.12
CA SER A 282 -18.54 -5.47 7.52
C SER A 282 -18.08 -4.09 7.99
N PRO A 283 -18.42 -3.64 9.20
CA PRO A 283 -17.81 -2.45 9.78
C PRO A 283 -16.28 -2.55 9.89
N PHE A 284 -15.73 -3.78 9.84
CA PHE A 284 -14.31 -4.07 9.83
C PHE A 284 -13.73 -4.21 8.41
N SER A 285 -14.38 -3.63 7.41
CA SER A 285 -13.89 -3.54 6.04
C SER A 285 -13.55 -2.08 5.70
N SER A 286 -12.38 -1.85 5.10
CA SER A 286 -12.01 -0.52 4.61
C SER A 286 -12.92 0.01 3.48
N LEU A 287 -13.83 -0.81 2.96
CA LEU A 287 -14.78 -0.43 1.92
C LEU A 287 -16.11 0.10 2.50
N ALA A 288 -16.50 -0.33 3.69
CA ALA A 288 -17.81 0.00 4.29
C ALA A 288 -17.70 0.64 5.68
N GLY A 289 -16.57 0.48 6.36
CA GLY A 289 -16.32 1.01 7.70
C GLY A 289 -14.88 1.45 7.87
N ASN A 290 -14.62 2.22 8.92
CA ASN A 290 -13.29 2.73 9.24
C ASN A 290 -12.69 1.99 10.45
N SER A 291 -13.02 0.70 10.62
CA SER A 291 -12.57 -0.13 11.74
C SER A 291 -11.73 -1.31 11.27
N ILE A 292 -10.72 -1.65 12.05
CA ILE A 292 -9.84 -2.80 11.82
C ILE A 292 -10.34 -4.02 12.60
N SER A 293 -10.77 -3.82 13.86
CA SER A 293 -11.14 -4.86 14.80
C SER A 293 -12.22 -4.41 15.80
N PRO A 294 -12.84 -5.33 16.54
CA PRO A 294 -13.73 -4.98 17.65
C PRO A 294 -13.02 -4.24 18.79
N PHE A 295 -11.70 -4.25 18.81
CA PHE A 295 -10.88 -3.72 19.89
C PHE A 295 -10.31 -2.32 19.61
N ASP A 296 -10.66 -1.67 18.49
CA ASP A 296 -10.05 -0.43 18.05
C ASP A 296 -10.05 0.67 19.11
N ASN A 297 -11.16 0.85 19.84
CA ASN A 297 -11.24 1.84 20.94
C ASN A 297 -10.26 1.56 22.08
N MET A 298 -10.02 0.27 22.39
CA MET A 298 -9.03 -0.12 23.39
C MET A 298 -7.61 0.08 22.84
N ILE A 299 -7.38 -0.29 21.59
CA ILE A 299 -6.09 -0.15 20.92
C ILE A 299 -5.70 1.32 20.80
N LYS A 300 -6.64 2.22 20.50
CA LYS A 300 -6.43 3.68 20.49
C LYS A 300 -5.95 4.17 21.87
N ARG A 301 -6.61 3.77 22.97
CA ARG A 301 -6.15 4.12 24.33
C ARG A 301 -4.75 3.61 24.65
N GLY A 302 -4.44 2.34 24.29
CA GLY A 302 -3.11 1.78 24.49
C GLY A 302 -2.05 2.48 23.64
N ALA A 303 -2.38 2.90 22.43
CA ALA A 303 -1.50 3.64 21.54
C ALA A 303 -1.24 5.07 22.05
N ASP A 304 -2.24 5.74 22.59
CA ASP A 304 -2.10 7.07 23.23
C ASP A 304 -1.07 7.02 24.37
N GLU A 305 -1.10 5.95 25.19
CA GLU A 305 -0.14 5.75 26.27
C GLU A 305 1.31 5.52 25.79
N LEU A 306 1.47 5.02 24.56
CA LEU A 306 2.77 4.83 23.90
C LEU A 306 3.24 6.08 23.14
N GLY A 307 2.32 7.01 22.83
CA GLY A 307 2.53 8.07 21.87
C GLY A 307 2.69 7.55 20.43
N TRP A 308 2.00 6.44 20.11
CA TRP A 308 2.04 5.80 18.80
C TRP A 308 0.75 6.07 18.01
N ASP A 309 0.86 6.01 16.68
CA ASP A 309 -0.33 5.84 15.84
C ASP A 309 -1.01 4.51 16.20
N TRP A 310 -2.31 4.53 16.49
CA TRP A 310 -3.06 3.34 16.91
C TRP A 310 -3.03 2.21 15.87
N ARG A 311 -2.92 2.58 14.58
CA ARG A 311 -2.81 1.62 13.46
C ARG A 311 -1.48 0.86 13.50
N MET A 312 -0.41 1.43 14.08
CA MET A 312 0.83 0.73 14.34
C MET A 312 0.65 -0.35 15.42
N LEU A 313 0.01 0.00 16.54
CA LEU A 313 -0.29 -0.97 17.59
C LEU A 313 -1.27 -2.06 17.10
N ALA A 314 -2.28 -1.69 16.31
CA ALA A 314 -3.18 -2.63 15.64
C ALA A 314 -2.44 -3.59 14.71
N SER A 315 -1.43 -3.10 13.97
CA SER A 315 -0.60 -3.92 13.08
C SER A 315 0.24 -4.95 13.85
N LEU A 316 0.77 -4.56 15.01
CA LEU A 316 1.46 -5.46 15.92
C LEU A 316 0.51 -6.55 16.46
N ILE A 317 -0.66 -6.16 16.96
CA ILE A 317 -1.67 -7.11 17.50
C ILE A 317 -2.13 -8.08 16.39
N TYR A 318 -2.37 -7.59 15.19
CA TYR A 318 -2.72 -8.46 14.06
C TYR A 318 -1.60 -9.47 13.74
N LYS A 319 -0.35 -9.04 13.79
CA LYS A 319 0.80 -9.92 13.55
C LYS A 319 0.93 -10.99 14.63
N GLU A 320 0.62 -10.68 15.88
CA GLU A 320 0.71 -11.60 17.03
C GLU A 320 -0.45 -12.58 17.07
N SER A 321 -1.68 -12.10 17.14
CA SER A 321 -2.86 -12.93 17.40
C SER A 321 -3.94 -12.88 16.34
N ARG A 322 -3.85 -11.98 15.34
CA ARG A 322 -4.95 -11.62 14.42
C ARG A 322 -6.22 -11.18 15.16
N PHE A 323 -6.03 -10.48 16.28
CA PHE A 323 -7.10 -10.05 17.21
C PHE A 323 -7.83 -11.22 17.91
N ASP A 324 -7.25 -12.41 17.98
CA ASP A 324 -7.78 -13.54 18.74
C ASP A 324 -7.29 -13.45 20.19
N THR A 325 -8.21 -13.20 21.11
CA THR A 325 -7.92 -13.08 22.56
C THR A 325 -7.54 -14.41 23.20
N SER A 326 -7.93 -15.52 22.58
CA SER A 326 -7.65 -16.87 23.06
C SER A 326 -6.41 -17.51 22.43
N ALA A 327 -5.73 -16.77 21.54
CA ALA A 327 -4.57 -17.29 20.82
C ALA A 327 -3.48 -17.73 21.78
N THR A 328 -2.99 -18.96 21.58
CA THR A 328 -1.85 -19.52 22.32
C THR A 328 -0.85 -20.08 21.33
N SER A 329 0.41 -19.66 21.42
CA SER A 329 1.48 -20.20 20.59
C SER A 329 2.02 -21.51 21.12
N TYR A 330 2.73 -22.27 20.27
CA TYR A 330 3.43 -23.50 20.71
C TYR A 330 4.45 -23.23 21.83
N ALA A 331 5.03 -22.03 21.89
CA ALA A 331 5.98 -21.64 22.94
C ALA A 331 5.31 -21.12 24.22
N GLY A 332 3.97 -21.12 24.31
CA GLY A 332 3.20 -20.67 25.47
C GLY A 332 2.93 -19.16 25.54
N ALA A 333 3.17 -18.40 24.46
CA ALA A 333 2.75 -17.01 24.39
C ALA A 333 1.22 -16.94 24.24
N THR A 334 0.54 -16.02 24.95
CA THR A 334 -0.93 -15.95 25.01
C THR A 334 -1.49 -14.55 24.83
N GLY A 335 -2.75 -14.49 24.42
CA GLY A 335 -3.58 -13.29 24.33
C GLY A 335 -3.31 -12.42 23.12
N LEU A 336 -3.90 -11.23 23.09
CA LEU A 336 -3.85 -10.30 21.95
C LEU A 336 -2.41 -9.96 21.50
N LEU A 337 -1.51 -9.76 22.46
CA LEU A 337 -0.12 -9.37 22.21
C LEU A 337 0.87 -10.53 22.40
N GLN A 338 0.39 -11.78 22.53
CA GLN A 338 1.22 -12.99 22.61
C GLN A 338 2.38 -12.86 23.61
N LEU A 339 2.06 -12.47 24.84
CA LEU A 339 3.08 -12.32 25.88
C LEU A 339 3.50 -13.70 26.42
N MET A 340 4.81 -13.88 26.59
CA MET A 340 5.38 -15.05 27.23
C MET A 340 5.05 -15.08 28.73
N PRO A 341 4.92 -16.26 29.39
CA PRO A 341 4.56 -16.38 30.81
C PRO A 341 5.39 -15.50 31.74
N VAL A 342 6.70 -15.46 31.56
CA VAL A 342 7.61 -14.57 32.33
C VAL A 342 7.29 -13.09 32.14
N THR A 343 6.83 -12.70 30.95
CA THR A 343 6.43 -11.32 30.66
C THR A 343 5.08 -11.00 31.27
N LEU A 344 4.12 -11.93 31.24
CA LEU A 344 2.83 -11.79 31.89
C LEU A 344 2.98 -11.53 33.39
N GLU A 345 3.78 -12.38 34.07
CA GLU A 345 4.08 -12.25 35.50
C GLU A 345 4.73 -10.90 35.80
N ARG A 346 5.75 -10.53 35.02
CA ARG A 346 6.49 -9.27 35.22
C ARG A 346 5.63 -8.01 35.09
N PHE A 347 4.62 -8.04 34.22
CA PHE A 347 3.75 -6.89 33.96
C PHE A 347 2.36 -7.03 34.58
N GLY A 348 2.15 -8.00 35.47
CA GLY A 348 0.96 -8.15 36.29
C GLY A 348 -0.31 -8.52 35.49
N VAL A 349 -0.16 -9.36 34.47
CA VAL A 349 -1.30 -9.88 33.68
C VAL A 349 -1.73 -11.19 34.30
N GLU A 350 -2.90 -11.20 34.94
CA GLU A 350 -3.48 -12.38 35.58
C GLU A 350 -4.29 -13.23 34.60
N ASN A 351 -5.08 -12.57 33.75
CA ASN A 351 -5.87 -13.23 32.71
C ASN A 351 -5.46 -12.75 31.31
N PRO A 352 -4.53 -13.46 30.64
CA PRO A 352 -4.07 -13.07 29.30
C PRO A 352 -5.15 -13.19 28.21
N ASN A 353 -6.28 -13.86 28.47
CA ASN A 353 -7.41 -13.93 27.54
C ASN A 353 -8.37 -12.75 27.71
N ASP A 354 -8.29 -11.97 28.80
CA ASP A 354 -8.97 -10.70 28.90
C ASP A 354 -8.30 -9.70 27.95
N PRO A 355 -9.05 -9.12 27.00
CA PRO A 355 -8.47 -8.26 25.98
C PRO A 355 -7.82 -7.00 26.56
N MET A 356 -8.36 -6.44 27.66
CA MET A 356 -7.80 -5.25 28.28
C MET A 356 -6.53 -5.55 29.05
N GLU A 357 -6.52 -6.60 29.86
CA GLU A 357 -5.31 -7.01 30.61
C GLU A 357 -4.17 -7.38 29.67
N SER A 358 -4.46 -8.19 28.64
CA SER A 358 -3.48 -8.58 27.61
C SER A 358 -2.92 -7.35 26.89
N LEU A 359 -3.78 -6.40 26.49
CA LEU A 359 -3.36 -5.17 25.82
C LEU A 359 -2.47 -4.33 26.73
N MET A 360 -2.90 -4.07 27.98
CA MET A 360 -2.15 -3.19 28.88
C MET A 360 -0.83 -3.81 29.33
N GLY A 361 -0.77 -5.12 29.53
CA GLY A 361 0.47 -5.85 29.76
C GLY A 361 1.47 -5.67 28.62
N GLY A 362 1.00 -5.81 27.38
CA GLY A 362 1.81 -5.60 26.19
C GLY A 362 2.24 -4.13 26.03
N VAL A 363 1.36 -3.16 26.27
CA VAL A 363 1.68 -1.73 26.27
C VAL A 363 2.78 -1.41 27.30
N ASN A 364 2.70 -1.95 28.50
CA ASN A 364 3.73 -1.77 29.54
C ASN A 364 5.07 -2.38 29.12
N TYR A 365 5.05 -3.53 28.46
CA TYR A 365 6.28 -4.13 27.91
C TYR A 365 6.87 -3.25 26.77
N LEU A 366 6.03 -2.72 25.88
CA LEU A 366 6.48 -1.81 24.83
C LEU A 366 7.06 -0.51 25.40
N LYS A 367 6.47 0.07 26.46
CA LYS A 367 7.03 1.22 27.20
C LYS A 367 8.40 0.91 27.80
N TYR A 368 8.56 -0.29 28.36
CA TYR A 368 9.87 -0.75 28.85
C TYR A 368 10.91 -0.79 27.72
N LEU A 369 10.57 -1.32 26.56
CA LEU A 369 11.45 -1.39 25.40
C LEU A 369 11.73 0.02 24.82
N ASP A 370 10.73 0.91 24.77
CA ASP A 370 10.93 2.28 24.33
C ASP A 370 11.91 3.03 25.24
N LYS A 371 11.76 2.91 26.57
CA LYS A 371 12.69 3.48 27.53
C LYS A 371 14.12 2.96 27.32
N PHE A 372 14.28 1.66 27.02
CA PHE A 372 15.58 1.03 26.76
C PHE A 372 16.26 1.60 25.51
N TRP A 373 15.48 1.90 24.44
CA TRP A 373 16.02 2.35 23.16
C TRP A 373 16.09 3.87 23.00
N ARG A 374 15.36 4.65 23.79
CA ARG A 374 15.15 6.09 23.61
C ARG A 374 16.45 6.90 23.53
N GLU A 375 17.40 6.62 24.40
CA GLU A 375 18.70 7.32 24.40
C GLU A 375 19.61 6.85 23.26
N ARG A 376 19.47 5.61 22.80
CA ARG A 376 20.30 5.02 21.75
C ARG A 376 19.82 5.38 20.36
N VAL A 377 18.51 5.49 20.19
CA VAL A 377 17.82 5.80 18.93
C VAL A 377 16.78 6.88 19.20
N PRO A 378 17.18 8.17 19.22
CA PRO A 378 16.29 9.29 19.55
C PRO A 378 15.13 9.47 18.58
N GLU A 379 15.36 9.19 17.28
CA GLU A 379 14.34 9.32 16.23
C GLU A 379 13.27 8.24 16.40
N SER A 380 11.99 8.66 16.55
CA SER A 380 10.89 7.79 16.96
C SER A 380 10.51 6.74 15.89
N ASN A 381 10.51 7.12 14.61
CA ASN A 381 10.15 6.20 13.52
C ASN A 381 11.21 5.10 13.31
N GLU A 382 12.48 5.42 13.54
CA GLU A 382 13.54 4.41 13.57
C GLU A 382 13.41 3.54 14.82
N ARG A 383 13.24 4.18 16.01
CA ARG A 383 13.15 3.48 17.30
C ARG A 383 12.06 2.43 17.38
N ILE A 384 10.90 2.70 16.78
CA ILE A 384 9.79 1.72 16.70
C ILE A 384 10.28 0.39 16.12
N LYS A 385 11.11 0.39 15.07
CA LYS A 385 11.63 -0.82 14.44
C LYS A 385 12.53 -1.63 15.40
N PHE A 386 13.33 -0.95 16.21
CA PHE A 386 14.13 -1.58 17.26
C PHE A 386 13.27 -2.17 18.38
N ILE A 387 12.18 -1.49 18.75
CA ILE A 387 11.21 -1.96 19.72
C ILE A 387 10.53 -3.23 19.21
N LEU A 388 10.02 -3.21 17.99
CA LEU A 388 9.36 -4.36 17.35
C LEU A 388 10.30 -5.58 17.24
N ALA A 389 11.54 -5.36 16.82
CA ALA A 389 12.54 -6.42 16.78
C ALA A 389 12.82 -6.97 18.18
N SER A 390 12.99 -6.09 19.18
CA SER A 390 13.23 -6.46 20.57
C SER A 390 12.07 -7.21 21.19
N TYR A 391 10.85 -6.86 20.80
CA TYR A 391 9.63 -7.57 21.21
C TYR A 391 9.66 -9.03 20.75
N ASN A 392 10.05 -9.26 19.50
CA ASN A 392 10.06 -10.57 18.88
C ASN A 392 11.21 -11.47 19.33
N ILE A 393 12.46 -10.94 19.35
CA ILE A 393 13.66 -11.78 19.57
C ILE A 393 14.38 -11.48 20.89
N GLY A 394 13.91 -10.47 21.63
CA GLY A 394 14.54 -9.98 22.85
C GLY A 394 15.56 -8.86 22.59
N HIS A 395 15.50 -7.83 23.45
CA HIS A 395 16.33 -6.62 23.30
C HIS A 395 17.85 -6.88 23.36
N GLY A 396 18.28 -7.95 24.02
CA GLY A 396 19.71 -8.30 24.09
C GLY A 396 20.28 -8.66 22.71
N HIS A 397 19.57 -9.42 21.88
CA HIS A 397 20.01 -9.77 20.53
C HIS A 397 20.05 -8.57 19.60
N VAL A 398 19.09 -7.65 19.75
CA VAL A 398 19.06 -6.40 18.97
C VAL A 398 20.17 -5.46 19.42
N LEU A 399 20.49 -5.41 20.73
CA LEU A 399 21.62 -4.66 21.27
C LEU A 399 22.96 -5.19 20.75
N ASP A 400 23.13 -6.50 20.66
CA ASP A 400 24.33 -7.10 20.05
C ASP A 400 24.50 -6.65 18.60
N ALA A 401 23.42 -6.67 17.81
CA ALA A 401 23.44 -6.17 16.43
C ALA A 401 23.74 -4.67 16.34
N TYR A 402 23.22 -3.88 17.25
CA TYR A 402 23.52 -2.45 17.40
C TYR A 402 25.00 -2.24 17.68
N ASN A 403 25.59 -2.97 18.62
CA ASN A 403 27.01 -2.90 18.97
C ASN A 403 27.92 -3.36 17.81
N LEU A 404 27.55 -4.43 17.11
CA LEU A 404 28.23 -4.86 15.87
C LEU A 404 28.20 -3.76 14.82
N THR A 405 27.06 -3.11 14.63
CA THR A 405 26.94 -2.00 13.67
C THR A 405 27.92 -0.87 13.99
N MET A 406 28.06 -0.50 15.26
CA MET A 406 29.04 0.49 15.71
C MET A 406 30.47 0.01 15.49
N LYS A 407 30.78 -1.25 15.83
CA LYS A 407 32.10 -1.85 15.62
C LYS A 407 32.54 -1.78 14.15
N TYR A 408 31.60 -2.03 13.23
CA TYR A 408 31.85 -1.93 11.79
C TYR A 408 31.68 -0.50 11.22
N LYS A 409 31.67 0.51 12.08
CA LYS A 409 31.63 1.96 11.74
C LYS A 409 30.43 2.35 10.85
N LYS A 410 29.29 1.67 11.00
CA LYS A 410 28.03 2.05 10.36
C LYS A 410 27.14 2.81 11.34
N ASN A 411 26.21 3.60 10.83
CA ASN A 411 25.22 4.28 11.67
C ASN A 411 24.29 3.27 12.36
N SER A 412 24.48 3.10 13.68
CA SER A 412 23.71 2.17 14.51
C SER A 412 22.32 2.69 14.88
N GLN A 413 22.02 3.97 14.65
CA GLN A 413 20.68 4.53 14.83
C GLN A 413 19.74 4.22 13.63
N ASN A 414 20.32 3.79 12.52
CA ASN A 414 19.55 3.39 11.33
C ASN A 414 19.23 1.90 11.38
N TRP A 415 17.94 1.56 11.38
CA TRP A 415 17.46 0.18 11.44
C TRP A 415 18.03 -0.70 10.32
N SER A 416 18.09 -0.19 9.08
CA SER A 416 18.57 -0.99 7.94
C SER A 416 19.99 -1.50 8.14
N ASN A 417 20.86 -0.69 8.79
CA ASN A 417 22.22 -1.11 9.11
C ASN A 417 22.23 -2.19 10.20
N VAL A 418 21.43 -2.00 11.27
CA VAL A 418 21.38 -2.93 12.40
C VAL A 418 20.74 -4.26 11.98
N ALA A 419 19.72 -4.22 11.15
CA ALA A 419 19.07 -5.40 10.57
C ALA A 419 20.05 -6.29 9.79
N GLN A 420 21.03 -5.72 9.10
CA GLN A 420 22.09 -6.49 8.43
C GLN A 420 22.87 -7.35 9.43
N PHE A 421 23.33 -6.75 10.53
CA PHE A 421 24.08 -7.47 11.56
C PHE A 421 23.18 -8.43 12.36
N LEU A 422 21.93 -8.09 12.56
CA LEU A 422 20.97 -8.99 13.21
C LEU A 422 20.79 -10.29 12.40
N LYS A 423 20.68 -10.18 11.06
CA LYS A 423 20.65 -11.34 10.16
C LYS A 423 21.91 -12.19 10.25
N LEU A 424 23.08 -11.57 10.38
CA LEU A 424 24.37 -12.24 10.46
C LEU A 424 24.62 -12.98 11.80
N LYS A 425 23.77 -12.79 12.84
CA LYS A 425 23.89 -13.49 14.11
C LYS A 425 23.64 -15.01 14.04
N THR A 426 23.38 -15.57 12.88
CA THR A 426 23.45 -17.01 12.63
C THR A 426 24.89 -17.50 12.36
N ASN A 427 25.82 -16.61 11.99
CA ASN A 427 27.20 -16.93 11.73
C ASN A 427 28.05 -16.79 13.01
N PRO A 428 28.89 -17.80 13.37
CA PRO A 428 29.78 -17.78 14.53
C PRO A 428 30.68 -16.56 14.64
N GLU A 429 31.13 -16.01 13.53
CA GLU A 429 31.92 -14.79 13.49
C GLU A 429 31.25 -13.60 14.20
N TYR A 430 29.92 -13.49 14.09
CA TYR A 430 29.15 -12.37 14.65
C TYR A 430 28.54 -12.69 16.01
N TYR A 431 28.00 -13.90 16.23
CA TYR A 431 27.40 -14.20 17.53
C TYR A 431 28.41 -14.54 18.63
N ARG A 432 29.68 -14.88 18.27
CA ARG A 432 30.79 -15.08 19.21
C ARG A 432 31.68 -13.86 19.34
N ASP A 433 31.39 -12.79 18.60
CA ASP A 433 32.15 -11.55 18.69
C ASP A 433 32.13 -11.01 20.15
N PRO A 434 33.23 -10.44 20.66
CA PRO A 434 33.29 -9.90 22.03
C PRO A 434 32.22 -8.86 22.37
N VAL A 435 31.68 -8.14 21.39
CA VAL A 435 30.59 -7.16 21.61
C VAL A 435 29.20 -7.82 21.62
N SER A 436 29.08 -9.09 21.18
CA SER A 436 27.85 -9.88 21.24
C SER A 436 27.75 -10.65 22.55
N LYS A 437 26.75 -10.36 23.39
CA LYS A 437 26.57 -10.98 24.71
C LYS A 437 25.43 -11.99 24.76
N SER A 438 24.48 -11.92 23.82
CA SER A 438 23.28 -12.75 23.80
C SER A 438 23.41 -14.02 22.93
N GLY A 439 24.58 -14.20 22.27
CA GLY A 439 24.89 -15.40 21.50
C GLY A 439 24.11 -15.55 20.17
N TYR A 440 23.88 -16.76 19.74
CA TYR A 440 23.21 -17.14 18.49
C TYR A 440 21.77 -16.65 18.44
N ALA A 441 21.35 -16.16 17.26
CA ALA A 441 19.96 -15.79 17.00
C ALA A 441 19.58 -15.95 15.52
N LYS A 442 18.32 -16.37 15.27
CA LYS A 442 17.71 -16.38 13.91
C LYS A 442 17.23 -14.97 13.54
N GLY A 443 18.14 -14.01 13.50
CA GLY A 443 17.82 -12.59 13.33
C GLY A 443 17.06 -12.25 12.05
N HIS A 444 17.17 -13.06 10.98
CA HIS A 444 16.40 -12.89 9.75
C HIS A 444 14.88 -12.99 10.00
N LEU A 445 14.43 -13.81 10.98
CA LEU A 445 13.01 -13.91 11.34
C LEU A 445 12.52 -12.62 12.00
N ALA A 446 13.32 -12.04 12.91
CA ALA A 446 12.98 -10.79 13.57
C ALA A 446 12.95 -9.62 12.58
N VAL A 447 13.87 -9.58 11.61
CA VAL A 447 13.84 -8.55 10.56
C VAL A 447 12.61 -8.71 9.68
N SER A 448 12.26 -9.93 9.26
CA SER A 448 11.02 -10.18 8.50
C SER A 448 9.77 -9.80 9.31
N TYR A 449 9.77 -10.06 10.62
CA TYR A 449 8.68 -9.67 11.52
C TYR A 449 8.45 -8.15 11.55
N VAL A 450 9.54 -7.37 11.67
CA VAL A 450 9.46 -5.90 11.61
C VAL A 450 8.95 -5.44 10.25
N ASP A 451 9.50 -5.98 9.16
CA ASP A 451 9.08 -5.65 7.80
C ASP A 451 7.59 -5.91 7.58
N ASP A 452 7.08 -7.07 8.03
CA ASP A 452 5.66 -7.45 7.90
C ASP A 452 4.73 -6.47 8.64
N ILE A 453 5.10 -6.05 9.86
CA ILE A 453 4.33 -5.09 10.65
C ILE A 453 4.34 -3.71 9.98
N MET A 454 5.49 -3.24 9.51
CA MET A 454 5.61 -1.95 8.85
C MET A 454 4.79 -1.90 7.55
N ILE A 455 4.83 -2.96 6.74
CA ILE A 455 4.02 -3.08 5.52
C ILE A 455 2.51 -3.08 5.86
N LEU A 456 2.11 -3.74 6.94
CA LEU A 456 0.72 -3.77 7.38
C LEU A 456 0.28 -2.40 7.91
N TYR A 457 1.12 -1.75 8.69
CA TYR A 457 0.89 -0.40 9.18
C TYR A 457 0.71 0.61 8.03
N ASP A 458 1.59 0.57 7.03
CA ASP A 458 1.45 1.43 5.85
C ASP A 458 0.11 1.18 5.13
N SER A 459 -0.33 -0.09 5.06
CA SER A 459 -1.63 -0.45 4.50
C SER A 459 -2.79 0.13 5.30
N TYR A 460 -2.75 0.01 6.63
CA TYR A 460 -3.78 0.58 7.51
C TYR A 460 -3.80 2.10 7.43
N ARG A 461 -2.63 2.74 7.42
CA ARG A 461 -2.51 4.20 7.35
C ARG A 461 -3.15 4.81 6.10
N VAL A 462 -3.09 4.10 4.99
CA VAL A 462 -3.67 4.56 3.71
C VAL A 462 -5.17 4.34 3.64
N LEU A 463 -5.68 3.25 4.23
CA LEU A 463 -7.07 2.81 4.05
C LEU A 463 -7.98 3.06 5.25
N ILE A 464 -7.43 3.38 6.41
CA ILE A 464 -8.15 3.58 7.67
C ILE A 464 -7.78 4.94 8.24
N GLU A 465 -8.76 5.72 8.63
CA GLU A 465 -8.54 7.04 9.23
C GLU A 465 -7.82 6.96 10.58
N PRO A 466 -7.13 8.05 10.99
CA PRO A 466 -6.44 8.14 12.27
C PRO A 466 -7.31 7.91 13.50
#